data_3a4ccffdd05cf7b2cc401f62b2d8d0d9
#
_entry.id   3a4ccffdd05cf7b2cc401f62b2d8d0d9
#
_cell.length_a   1.000
_cell.length_b   1.000
_cell.length_c   1.000
_cell.angle_alpha   90.00
_cell.angle_beta   90.00
_cell.angle_gamma   90.00
#
_symmetry.space_group_name_H-M   'P 1'
#
loop_
_entity.id
_entity.type
_entity.pdbx_description
1 polymer ?
#
loop_
_entity_poly.entity_id
_entity_poly.type
_entity_poly.pdbx_seq_one_letter_code
_entity_poly.pdbx_strand_id
1 'polypeptide(L)'
;GSLTNASSAARDKAIEVNQRAIDNGKILGSKGLTVWIGDGGNFPGQISFSRSLERYIDSMKKIYSHLPKDWTVLLEHKPYEPAFYSTVISDWGTSYICAKELGDQAMCLVDLGHHLPNTNIEMIVSRLIDLKKLGGFHFNDSKFGDDDLDAGSINPYELFLIFNELTAASQNNKISNISYMIDQSHNVTDPIESLILSANEIVNSYA
;
A
#
# COMPACT_ATOMS: atom_id res chain seq x y z
N GLY A 1 -10.04 4.33 15.34
CA GLY A 1 -8.81 4.99 14.94
C GLY A 1 -7.62 4.35 15.58
N SER A 2 -6.53 4.37 14.89
CA SER A 2 -5.27 3.77 15.31
C SER A 2 -4.17 4.83 15.41
N LEU A 3 -3.32 4.93 14.40
CA LEU A 3 -2.18 5.88 14.35
C LEU A 3 -2.61 7.35 14.28
N THR A 4 -3.86 7.64 13.94
CA THR A 4 -4.42 9.01 13.84
C THR A 4 -5.36 9.38 14.97
N ASN A 5 -5.62 8.47 15.92
CA ASN A 5 -6.58 8.69 17.00
C ASN A 5 -6.31 9.98 17.78
N ALA A 6 -7.38 10.66 18.25
CA ALA A 6 -7.24 11.84 19.08
C ALA A 6 -6.59 11.53 20.43
N SER A 7 -6.86 10.35 21.00
CA SER A 7 -6.21 9.85 22.22
C SER A 7 -4.76 9.43 21.96
N SER A 8 -3.82 10.04 22.71
CA SER A 8 -2.41 9.64 22.62
C SER A 8 -2.21 8.18 23.05
N ALA A 9 -2.92 7.73 24.09
CA ALA A 9 -2.83 6.34 24.56
C ALA A 9 -3.22 5.31 23.49
N ALA A 10 -4.25 5.61 22.66
CA ALA A 10 -4.62 4.75 21.55
C ALA A 10 -3.53 4.74 20.46
N ARG A 11 -2.95 5.90 20.13
CA ARG A 11 -1.84 5.97 19.18
C ARG A 11 -0.59 5.24 19.68
N ASP A 12 -0.23 5.43 20.96
CA ASP A 12 0.94 4.76 21.54
C ASP A 12 0.77 3.23 21.51
N LYS A 13 -0.45 2.72 21.74
CA LYS A 13 -0.74 1.30 21.59
C LYS A 13 -0.62 0.81 20.16
N ALA A 14 -1.10 1.58 19.18
CA ALA A 14 -0.96 1.25 17.75
C ALA A 14 0.52 1.26 17.32
N ILE A 15 1.32 2.21 17.79
CA ILE A 15 2.76 2.27 17.56
C ILE A 15 3.45 1.04 18.14
N GLU A 16 3.15 0.66 19.40
CA GLU A 16 3.69 -0.55 20.02
C GLU A 16 3.39 -1.81 19.22
N VAL A 17 2.18 -1.94 18.68
CA VAL A 17 1.79 -3.09 17.82
C VAL A 17 2.69 -3.16 16.59
N ASN A 18 2.92 -2.03 15.91
CA ASN A 18 3.80 -1.98 14.73
C ASN A 18 5.26 -2.27 15.09
N GLN A 19 5.76 -1.75 16.21
CA GLN A 19 7.13 -2.04 16.67
C GLN A 19 7.31 -3.52 17.00
N ARG A 20 6.32 -4.15 17.64
CA ARG A 20 6.33 -5.61 17.87
C ARG A 20 6.27 -6.41 16.57
N ALA A 21 5.52 -5.94 15.56
CA ALA A 21 5.51 -6.56 14.24
C ALA A 21 6.91 -6.53 13.61
N ILE A 22 7.64 -5.41 13.72
CA ILE A 22 9.03 -5.30 13.29
C ILE A 22 9.91 -6.31 14.05
N ASP A 23 9.80 -6.40 15.38
CA ASP A 23 10.61 -7.31 16.18
C ASP A 23 10.32 -8.78 15.85
N ASN A 24 9.07 -9.17 15.66
CA ASN A 24 8.68 -10.49 15.19
C ASN A 24 9.20 -10.76 13.76
N GLY A 25 9.09 -9.79 12.89
CA GLY A 25 9.59 -9.87 11.52
C GLY A 25 11.12 -10.10 11.45
N LYS A 26 11.90 -9.51 12.36
CA LYS A 26 13.34 -9.78 12.47
C LYS A 26 13.61 -11.27 12.73
N ILE A 27 12.81 -11.89 13.61
CA ILE A 27 12.94 -13.33 13.94
C ILE A 27 12.58 -14.18 12.72
N LEU A 28 11.58 -13.76 11.95
CA LEU A 28 11.11 -14.46 10.74
C LEU A 28 11.97 -14.19 9.49
N GLY A 29 12.97 -13.31 9.58
CA GLY A 29 13.82 -12.96 8.43
C GLY A 29 13.18 -11.98 7.44
N SER A 30 12.12 -11.27 7.85
CA SER A 30 11.49 -10.23 7.02
C SER A 30 12.44 -9.07 6.71
N LYS A 31 12.15 -8.34 5.63
CA LYS A 31 12.91 -7.16 5.20
C LYS A 31 12.03 -5.92 5.01
N GLY A 32 10.77 -6.00 5.37
CA GLY A 32 9.84 -4.89 5.24
C GLY A 32 8.67 -4.97 6.20
N LEU A 33 7.98 -3.86 6.34
CA LEU A 33 6.73 -3.69 7.06
C LEU A 33 5.75 -2.96 6.15
N THR A 34 4.59 -3.54 5.88
CA THR A 34 3.48 -2.84 5.24
C THR A 34 2.60 -2.20 6.31
N VAL A 35 2.24 -0.94 6.11
CA VAL A 35 1.33 -0.20 6.99
C VAL A 35 0.19 0.36 6.17
N TRP A 36 -0.99 -0.21 6.39
CA TRP A 36 -2.29 0.31 5.99
C TRP A 36 -3.07 0.74 7.23
N ILE A 37 -3.87 1.79 7.12
CA ILE A 37 -4.76 2.25 8.18
C ILE A 37 -6.17 2.50 7.66
N GLY A 38 -7.17 1.97 8.36
CA GLY A 38 -8.58 2.26 8.10
C GLY A 38 -9.11 3.51 8.82
N ASP A 39 -8.23 4.33 9.41
CA ASP A 39 -8.63 5.58 10.06
C ASP A 39 -9.15 6.59 9.06
N GLY A 40 -10.27 7.25 9.35
CA GLY A 40 -10.83 8.24 8.45
C GLY A 40 -12.07 8.93 8.96
N GLY A 41 -12.72 9.68 8.08
CA GLY A 41 -13.97 10.38 8.36
C GLY A 41 -14.49 11.13 7.15
N ASN A 42 -15.76 11.55 7.20
CA ASN A 42 -16.48 12.11 6.07
C ASN A 42 -16.43 13.63 5.96
N PHE A 43 -16.32 14.33 7.09
CA PHE A 43 -16.44 15.80 7.12
C PHE A 43 -15.74 16.43 8.32
N PRO A 44 -15.35 17.70 8.21
CA PRO A 44 -14.84 18.47 9.34
C PRO A 44 -15.85 18.53 10.49
N GLY A 45 -15.38 18.26 11.70
CA GLY A 45 -16.24 18.13 12.89
C GLY A 45 -16.46 16.67 13.31
N GLN A 46 -16.53 15.74 12.36
CA GLN A 46 -16.40 14.31 12.66
C GLN A 46 -14.94 13.99 13.00
N ILE A 47 -14.02 14.46 12.17
CA ILE A 47 -12.58 14.44 12.43
C ILE A 47 -11.94 15.77 11.99
N SER A 48 -10.73 16.04 12.49
CA SER A 48 -9.89 17.12 11.96
C SER A 48 -8.95 16.54 10.90
N PHE A 49 -9.17 16.83 9.62
CA PHE A 49 -8.36 16.26 8.51
C PHE A 49 -6.87 16.59 8.64
N SER A 50 -6.52 17.87 8.92
CA SER A 50 -5.12 18.27 9.11
C SER A 50 -4.47 17.56 10.29
N ARG A 51 -5.12 17.56 11.45
CA ARG A 51 -4.59 16.90 12.66
C ARG A 51 -4.51 15.38 12.52
N SER A 52 -5.38 14.75 11.74
CA SER A 52 -5.30 13.32 11.48
C SER A 52 -4.04 12.97 10.69
N LEU A 53 -3.72 13.73 9.65
CA LEU A 53 -2.49 13.55 8.89
C LEU A 53 -1.23 13.85 9.72
N GLU A 54 -1.23 14.94 10.50
CA GLU A 54 -0.13 15.25 11.43
C GLU A 54 0.14 14.09 12.39
N ARG A 55 -0.92 13.56 13.03
CA ARG A 55 -0.82 12.41 13.97
C ARG A 55 -0.31 11.15 13.28
N TYR A 56 -0.73 10.90 12.03
CA TYR A 56 -0.20 9.80 11.24
C TYR A 56 1.29 9.92 11.05
N ILE A 57 1.77 11.07 10.56
CA ILE A 57 3.18 11.32 10.33
C ILE A 57 3.98 11.19 11.63
N ASP A 58 3.52 11.77 12.74
CA ASP A 58 4.17 11.67 14.03
C ASP A 58 4.26 10.23 14.55
N SER A 59 3.18 9.46 14.39
CA SER A 59 3.13 8.06 14.78
C SER A 59 4.07 7.22 13.90
N MET A 60 4.05 7.46 12.60
CA MET A 60 4.94 6.77 11.65
C MET A 60 6.41 7.11 11.87
N LYS A 61 6.76 8.34 12.27
CA LYS A 61 8.14 8.69 12.65
C LYS A 61 8.65 7.82 13.81
N LYS A 62 7.80 7.51 14.80
CA LYS A 62 8.15 6.62 15.91
C LYS A 62 8.32 5.17 15.46
N ILE A 63 7.48 4.67 14.55
CA ILE A 63 7.60 3.34 13.94
C ILE A 63 8.87 3.28 13.08
N TYR A 64 9.07 4.27 12.23
CA TYR A 64 10.22 4.38 11.33
C TYR A 64 11.56 4.40 12.08
N SER A 65 11.63 5.08 13.24
CA SER A 65 12.83 5.10 14.07
C SER A 65 13.18 3.73 14.68
N HIS A 66 12.24 2.79 14.72
CA HIS A 66 12.43 1.42 15.18
C HIS A 66 12.79 0.44 14.04
N LEU A 67 12.66 0.89 12.80
CA LEU A 67 12.91 0.07 11.61
C LEU A 67 14.41 -0.25 11.47
N PRO A 68 14.81 -1.51 11.19
CA PRO A 68 16.19 -1.83 10.84
C PRO A 68 16.65 -1.06 9.61
N LYS A 69 17.95 -0.73 9.54
CA LYS A 69 18.52 0.10 8.45
C LYS A 69 18.39 -0.54 7.05
N ASP A 70 18.30 -1.86 7.00
CA ASP A 70 18.16 -2.64 5.76
C ASP A 70 16.71 -3.03 5.43
N TRP A 71 15.74 -2.46 6.15
CA TRP A 71 14.32 -2.70 5.93
C TRP A 71 13.65 -1.53 5.21
N THR A 72 12.52 -1.82 4.58
CA THR A 72 11.62 -0.83 3.98
C THR A 72 10.30 -0.81 4.73
N VAL A 73 9.73 0.37 4.97
CA VAL A 73 8.31 0.50 5.33
C VAL A 73 7.52 0.90 4.10
N LEU A 74 6.49 0.12 3.79
CA LEU A 74 5.59 0.31 2.67
C LEU A 74 4.32 0.99 3.17
N LEU A 75 4.01 2.17 2.64
CA LEU A 75 2.81 2.94 2.99
C LEU A 75 1.73 2.67 1.96
N GLU A 76 0.70 2.00 2.39
CA GLU A 76 -0.45 1.65 1.57
C GLU A 76 -1.56 2.68 1.72
N HIS A 77 -2.08 3.16 0.61
CA HIS A 77 -3.23 4.06 0.57
C HIS A 77 -4.50 3.31 0.18
N LYS A 78 -5.63 3.88 0.58
CA LYS A 78 -6.96 3.41 0.19
C LYS A 78 -7.93 4.60 0.22
N PRO A 79 -8.71 4.86 -0.84
CA PRO A 79 -9.49 6.09 -0.93
C PRO A 79 -10.60 6.18 0.12
N TYR A 80 -11.23 5.07 0.43
CA TYR A 80 -12.33 4.99 1.39
C TYR A 80 -12.45 3.58 1.96
N GLU A 81 -12.96 3.47 3.18
CA GLU A 81 -13.52 2.22 3.65
C GLU A 81 -14.87 1.96 2.98
N PRO A 82 -15.15 0.71 2.56
CA PRO A 82 -16.34 0.43 1.78
C PRO A 82 -17.61 1.03 2.36
N ALA A 83 -18.23 1.93 1.59
CA ALA A 83 -19.50 2.58 1.79
C ALA A 83 -19.63 3.59 2.94
N PHE A 84 -18.56 3.94 3.71
CA PHE A 84 -18.78 4.73 4.91
C PHE A 84 -17.99 6.03 5.01
N TYR A 85 -16.69 6.06 4.73
CA TYR A 85 -15.88 7.26 4.92
C TYR A 85 -14.56 7.23 4.14
N SER A 86 -14.01 8.43 3.89
CA SER A 86 -12.66 8.59 3.32
C SER A 86 -11.60 8.26 4.37
N THR A 87 -10.58 7.52 3.97
CA THR A 87 -9.41 7.26 4.83
C THR A 87 -8.49 8.48 4.93
N VAL A 88 -7.61 8.49 5.91
CA VAL A 88 -6.62 9.58 6.10
C VAL A 88 -5.55 9.53 5.00
N ILE A 89 -5.13 8.35 4.58
CA ILE A 89 -4.20 8.15 3.47
C ILE A 89 -5.01 7.69 2.25
N SER A 90 -5.69 8.63 1.61
CA SER A 90 -6.73 8.35 0.64
C SER A 90 -6.24 8.10 -0.80
N ASP A 91 -5.01 8.44 -1.09
CA ASP A 91 -4.47 8.39 -2.45
C ASP A 91 -2.94 8.26 -2.46
N TRP A 92 -2.41 7.86 -3.62
CA TRP A 92 -0.98 7.69 -3.82
C TRP A 92 -0.15 8.96 -3.58
N GLY A 93 -0.72 10.14 -3.85
CA GLY A 93 -0.03 11.41 -3.64
C GLY A 93 0.14 11.72 -2.15
N THR A 94 -0.91 11.44 -1.34
CA THR A 94 -0.84 11.53 0.12
C THR A 94 0.17 10.52 0.68
N SER A 95 0.14 9.27 0.21
CA SER A 95 1.13 8.24 0.57
C SER A 95 2.56 8.70 0.23
N TYR A 96 2.75 9.24 -0.98
CA TYR A 96 4.04 9.79 -1.41
C TYR A 96 4.55 10.92 -0.51
N ILE A 97 3.70 11.87 -0.14
CA ILE A 97 4.06 12.97 0.76
C ILE A 97 4.53 12.41 2.11
N CYS A 98 3.80 11.44 2.66
CA CYS A 98 4.18 10.77 3.91
C CYS A 98 5.50 10.01 3.78
N ALA A 99 5.67 9.24 2.71
CA ALA A 99 6.91 8.49 2.47
C ALA A 99 8.13 9.41 2.29
N LYS A 100 7.94 10.56 1.64
CA LYS A 100 8.99 11.58 1.48
C LYS A 100 9.37 12.23 2.82
N GLU A 101 8.38 12.53 3.66
CA GLU A 101 8.59 13.16 4.98
C GLU A 101 9.31 12.20 5.95
N LEU A 102 9.07 10.90 5.85
CA LEU A 102 9.68 9.88 6.71
C LEU A 102 11.16 9.60 6.36
N GLY A 103 11.51 9.57 5.07
CA GLY A 103 12.89 9.32 4.62
C GLY A 103 13.03 8.19 3.60
N ASP A 104 14.28 7.76 3.38
CA ASP A 104 14.63 6.89 2.24
C ASP A 104 14.11 5.46 2.36
N GLN A 105 13.93 4.93 3.58
CA GLN A 105 13.39 3.59 3.80
C GLN A 105 11.86 3.54 3.71
N ALA A 106 11.16 4.68 3.60
CA ALA A 106 9.72 4.72 3.42
C ALA A 106 9.37 4.83 1.95
N MET A 107 8.55 3.90 1.47
CA MET A 107 8.13 3.76 0.09
C MET A 107 6.61 3.67 0.01
N CYS A 108 6.04 3.92 -1.16
CA CYS A 108 4.63 3.71 -1.43
C CYS A 108 4.39 2.26 -1.86
N LEU A 109 3.31 1.68 -1.38
CA LEU A 109 2.76 0.44 -1.90
C LEU A 109 1.56 0.78 -2.77
N VAL A 110 1.48 0.14 -3.94
CA VAL A 110 0.37 0.25 -4.87
C VAL A 110 -0.47 -1.01 -4.76
N ASP A 111 -1.63 -0.90 -4.13
CA ASP A 111 -2.66 -1.93 -4.18
C ASP A 111 -3.56 -1.63 -5.37
N LEU A 112 -3.79 -2.61 -6.27
CA LEU A 112 -4.51 -2.37 -7.53
C LEU A 112 -6.00 -2.12 -7.29
N GLY A 113 -6.59 -2.69 -6.24
CA GLY A 113 -7.98 -2.46 -5.85
C GLY A 113 -8.21 -1.17 -5.08
N HIS A 114 -7.15 -0.51 -4.59
CA HIS A 114 -7.24 0.70 -3.78
C HIS A 114 -7.22 1.99 -4.60
N HIS A 115 -7.87 1.96 -5.76
CA HIS A 115 -8.03 3.10 -6.65
C HIS A 115 -9.50 3.32 -7.02
N LEU A 116 -9.85 4.56 -7.35
CA LEU A 116 -11.17 4.83 -7.90
C LEU A 116 -11.29 4.18 -9.29
N PRO A 117 -12.50 3.77 -9.71
CA PRO A 117 -12.70 3.19 -11.03
C PRO A 117 -12.14 4.08 -12.15
N ASN A 118 -11.50 3.46 -13.14
CA ASN A 118 -10.85 4.14 -14.28
C ASN A 118 -9.65 5.04 -13.90
N THR A 119 -9.04 4.83 -12.73
CA THR A 119 -7.74 5.45 -12.44
C THR A 119 -6.66 4.86 -13.35
N ASN A 120 -5.80 5.70 -13.91
CA ASN A 120 -4.65 5.24 -14.68
C ASN A 120 -3.52 4.83 -13.72
N ILE A 121 -3.48 3.54 -13.35
CA ILE A 121 -2.55 3.02 -12.33
C ILE A 121 -1.14 2.93 -12.91
N GLU A 122 -0.95 2.55 -14.17
CA GLU A 122 0.36 2.51 -14.82
C GLU A 122 1.03 3.89 -14.83
N MET A 123 0.27 4.97 -14.97
CA MET A 123 0.81 6.33 -14.84
C MET A 123 1.26 6.64 -13.40
N ILE A 124 0.54 6.16 -12.39
CA ILE A 124 0.92 6.28 -10.97
C ILE A 124 2.22 5.53 -10.73
N VAL A 125 2.32 4.32 -11.23
CA VAL A 125 3.53 3.47 -11.14
C VAL A 125 4.72 4.17 -11.76
N SER A 126 4.59 4.67 -12.99
CA SER A 126 5.63 5.43 -13.70
C SER A 126 6.10 6.63 -12.88
N ARG A 127 5.18 7.40 -12.30
CA ARG A 127 5.51 8.55 -11.45
C ARG A 127 6.24 8.16 -10.17
N LEU A 128 5.77 7.11 -9.48
CA LEU A 128 6.43 6.64 -8.26
C LEU A 128 7.84 6.09 -8.52
N ILE A 129 8.06 5.50 -9.70
CA ILE A 129 9.40 5.11 -10.18
C ILE A 129 10.30 6.33 -10.33
N ASP A 130 9.87 7.34 -11.07
CA ASP A 130 10.67 8.56 -11.30
C ASP A 130 10.93 9.33 -10.01
N LEU A 131 10.00 9.30 -9.07
CA LEU A 131 10.12 9.87 -7.72
C LEU A 131 10.95 9.00 -6.77
N LYS A 132 11.37 7.79 -7.19
CA LYS A 132 12.12 6.81 -6.38
C LYS A 132 11.39 6.42 -5.09
N LYS A 133 10.09 6.25 -5.19
CA LYS A 133 9.21 5.93 -4.06
C LYS A 133 8.27 4.75 -4.32
N LEU A 134 8.41 4.04 -5.43
CA LEU A 134 7.73 2.77 -5.62
C LEU A 134 8.44 1.68 -4.78
N GLY A 135 7.73 1.05 -3.86
CA GLY A 135 8.28 0.01 -2.98
C GLY A 135 7.68 -1.37 -3.20
N GLY A 136 6.45 -1.45 -3.66
CA GLY A 136 5.79 -2.73 -3.87
C GLY A 136 4.38 -2.62 -4.38
N PHE A 137 3.79 -3.80 -4.57
CA PHE A 137 2.43 -3.99 -5.02
C PHE A 137 1.70 -4.97 -4.11
N HIS A 138 0.41 -4.73 -3.92
CA HIS A 138 -0.59 -5.74 -3.64
C HIS A 138 -1.37 -5.99 -4.92
N PHE A 139 -1.21 -7.19 -5.47
CA PHE A 139 -1.91 -7.62 -6.68
C PHE A 139 -3.26 -8.23 -6.31
N ASN A 140 -4.28 -7.66 -6.87
CA ASN A 140 -5.65 -8.09 -6.91
C ASN A 140 -6.30 -7.47 -8.14
N ASP A 141 -7.60 -7.50 -8.22
CA ASP A 141 -8.37 -6.75 -9.21
C ASP A 141 -9.64 -6.20 -8.53
N SER A 142 -10.24 -5.18 -9.12
CA SER A 142 -11.42 -4.55 -8.55
C SER A 142 -12.35 -4.05 -9.65
N LYS A 143 -13.64 -4.32 -9.49
CA LYS A 143 -14.67 -3.80 -10.37
C LYS A 143 -15.31 -2.52 -9.81
N PHE A 144 -15.52 -2.47 -8.52
CA PHE A 144 -16.21 -1.36 -7.85
C PHE A 144 -15.31 -0.56 -6.91
N GLY A 145 -14.37 -1.21 -6.27
CA GLY A 145 -13.42 -0.65 -5.33
C GLY A 145 -13.23 -1.58 -4.14
N ASP A 146 -12.00 -2.04 -3.95
CA ASP A 146 -11.62 -2.94 -2.84
C ASP A 146 -12.41 -4.26 -2.83
N ASP A 147 -12.65 -4.80 -4.01
CA ASP A 147 -13.36 -6.06 -4.18
C ASP A 147 -12.44 -7.26 -3.91
N ASP A 148 -11.12 -7.04 -3.94
CA ASP A 148 -10.06 -8.03 -3.74
C ASP A 148 -10.23 -9.27 -4.64
N LEU A 149 -10.57 -9.05 -5.91
CA LEU A 149 -10.75 -10.12 -6.88
C LEU A 149 -9.40 -10.68 -7.34
N ASP A 150 -9.42 -11.84 -7.99
CA ASP A 150 -8.23 -12.47 -8.55
C ASP A 150 -7.51 -11.52 -9.52
N ALA A 151 -6.21 -11.35 -9.38
CA ALA A 151 -5.42 -10.44 -10.19
C ALA A 151 -5.60 -10.73 -11.69
N GLY A 152 -5.90 -9.67 -12.46
CA GLY A 152 -6.16 -9.76 -13.90
C GLY A 152 -7.53 -10.33 -14.30
N SER A 153 -8.42 -10.60 -13.35
CA SER A 153 -9.73 -11.19 -13.63
C SER A 153 -10.72 -10.21 -14.27
N ILE A 154 -10.59 -8.93 -13.99
CA ILE A 154 -11.45 -7.87 -14.52
C ILE A 154 -10.71 -7.05 -15.59
N ASN A 155 -9.47 -6.68 -15.34
CA ASN A 155 -8.69 -5.82 -16.23
C ASN A 155 -7.27 -6.36 -16.49
N PRO A 156 -7.11 -7.49 -17.20
CA PRO A 156 -5.79 -8.05 -17.51
C PRO A 156 -4.92 -7.08 -18.34
N TYR A 157 -5.54 -6.20 -19.11
CA TYR A 157 -4.82 -5.22 -19.90
C TYR A 157 -4.13 -4.16 -19.06
N GLU A 158 -4.74 -3.73 -17.97
CA GLU A 158 -4.11 -2.81 -17.00
C GLU A 158 -2.87 -3.45 -16.35
N LEU A 159 -2.98 -4.72 -15.97
CA LEU A 159 -1.86 -5.48 -15.41
C LEU A 159 -0.69 -5.51 -16.39
N PHE A 160 -0.94 -5.78 -17.67
CA PHE A 160 0.06 -5.71 -18.74
C PHE A 160 0.69 -4.31 -18.85
N LEU A 161 -0.10 -3.23 -18.80
CA LEU A 161 0.42 -1.85 -18.88
C LEU A 161 1.31 -1.49 -17.68
N ILE A 162 0.98 -1.96 -16.47
CA ILE A 162 1.82 -1.80 -15.29
C ILE A 162 3.17 -2.51 -15.48
N PHE A 163 3.16 -3.74 -15.98
CA PHE A 163 4.41 -4.49 -16.25
C PHE A 163 5.22 -3.88 -17.39
N ASN A 164 4.60 -3.21 -18.35
CA ASN A 164 5.31 -2.44 -19.37
C ASN A 164 6.14 -1.30 -18.74
N GLU A 165 5.57 -0.55 -17.80
CA GLU A 165 6.30 0.51 -17.06
C GLU A 165 7.43 -0.07 -16.19
N LEU A 166 7.18 -1.19 -15.51
CA LEU A 166 8.19 -1.88 -14.70
C LEU A 166 9.35 -2.42 -15.55
N THR A 167 9.05 -3.01 -16.70
CA THR A 167 10.06 -3.54 -17.63
C THR A 167 10.93 -2.41 -18.18
N ALA A 168 10.32 -1.32 -18.64
CA ALA A 168 11.05 -0.14 -19.11
C ALA A 168 11.94 0.47 -18.02
N ALA A 169 11.44 0.53 -16.78
CA ALA A 169 12.21 1.02 -15.65
C ALA A 169 13.37 0.10 -15.27
N SER A 170 13.15 -1.22 -15.32
CA SER A 170 14.20 -2.22 -15.04
C SER A 170 15.33 -2.15 -16.06
N GLN A 171 15.00 -2.07 -17.35
CA GLN A 171 16.00 -1.91 -18.44
C GLN A 171 16.86 -0.64 -18.27
N ASN A 172 16.32 0.39 -17.66
CA ASN A 172 17.01 1.66 -17.38
C ASN A 172 17.61 1.74 -15.97
N ASN A 173 17.65 0.65 -15.22
CA ASN A 173 18.15 0.59 -13.83
C ASN A 173 17.47 1.61 -12.89
N LYS A 174 16.21 1.92 -13.11
CA LYS A 174 15.45 2.89 -12.29
C LYS A 174 14.78 2.25 -11.08
N ILE A 175 14.61 0.93 -11.06
CA ILE A 175 13.97 0.19 -9.98
C ILE A 175 14.88 -0.92 -9.45
N SER A 176 14.78 -1.16 -8.13
CA SER A 176 15.40 -2.28 -7.44
C SER A 176 14.56 -2.62 -6.21
N ASN A 177 14.55 -3.88 -5.81
CA ASN A 177 13.92 -4.36 -4.57
C ASN A 177 12.42 -4.04 -4.46
N ILE A 178 11.68 -4.17 -5.56
CA ILE A 178 10.22 -4.06 -5.55
C ILE A 178 9.62 -5.32 -4.93
N SER A 179 8.70 -5.16 -3.99
CA SER A 179 7.96 -6.26 -3.38
C SER A 179 6.71 -6.58 -4.22
N TYR A 180 6.52 -7.85 -4.55
CA TYR A 180 5.35 -8.35 -5.29
C TYR A 180 4.57 -9.26 -4.35
N MET A 181 3.37 -8.85 -3.98
CA MET A 181 2.50 -9.56 -3.03
C MET A 181 1.11 -9.70 -3.63
N ILE A 182 0.43 -10.80 -3.32
CA ILE A 182 -0.97 -11.00 -3.68
C ILE A 182 -1.79 -10.68 -2.44
N ASP A 183 -2.77 -9.80 -2.56
CA ASP A 183 -3.74 -9.45 -1.53
C ASP A 183 -5.14 -9.53 -2.12
N GLN A 184 -5.74 -10.70 -2.04
CA GLN A 184 -7.04 -10.98 -2.66
C GLN A 184 -7.95 -11.79 -1.74
N SER A 185 -9.27 -11.67 -1.96
CA SER A 185 -10.32 -12.40 -1.24
C SER A 185 -10.63 -13.75 -1.91
N HIS A 186 -11.08 -14.73 -1.12
CA HIS A 186 -11.41 -16.08 -1.58
C HIS A 186 -12.83 -16.50 -1.18
N ASN A 187 -13.77 -15.56 -1.21
CA ASN A 187 -15.12 -15.80 -0.69
C ASN A 187 -15.95 -16.79 -1.51
N VAL A 188 -15.66 -16.93 -2.81
CA VAL A 188 -16.47 -17.70 -3.77
C VAL A 188 -15.69 -18.72 -4.58
N THR A 189 -14.36 -18.71 -4.48
CA THR A 189 -13.46 -19.59 -5.25
C THR A 189 -12.62 -20.46 -4.31
N ASP A 190 -12.04 -21.55 -4.84
CA ASP A 190 -11.04 -22.31 -4.10
C ASP A 190 -9.79 -21.43 -3.90
N PRO A 191 -9.30 -21.22 -2.67
CA PRO A 191 -8.21 -20.27 -2.42
C PRO A 191 -6.89 -20.69 -3.08
N ILE A 192 -6.62 -21.98 -3.26
CA ILE A 192 -5.39 -22.46 -3.90
C ILE A 192 -5.46 -22.22 -5.40
N GLU A 193 -6.59 -22.58 -6.04
CA GLU A 193 -6.82 -22.36 -7.46
C GLU A 193 -6.76 -20.86 -7.77
N SER A 194 -7.42 -20.02 -6.99
CA SER A 194 -7.45 -18.57 -7.11
C SER A 194 -6.03 -17.96 -7.06
N LEU A 195 -5.20 -18.36 -6.10
CA LEU A 195 -3.81 -17.90 -5.99
C LEU A 195 -2.96 -18.36 -7.18
N ILE A 196 -3.16 -19.58 -7.67
CA ILE A 196 -2.44 -20.09 -8.86
C ILE A 196 -2.83 -19.28 -10.11
N LEU A 197 -4.12 -18.99 -10.28
CA LEU A 197 -4.60 -18.18 -11.40
C LEU A 197 -4.00 -16.77 -11.36
N SER A 198 -4.08 -16.09 -10.22
CA SER A 198 -3.47 -14.76 -10.06
C SER A 198 -1.97 -14.75 -10.31
N ALA A 199 -1.24 -15.72 -9.78
CA ALA A 199 0.18 -15.85 -10.04
C ALA A 199 0.49 -16.05 -11.53
N ASN A 200 -0.31 -16.85 -12.25
CA ASN A 200 -0.17 -17.04 -13.68
C ASN A 200 -0.42 -15.75 -14.47
N GLU A 201 -1.47 -15.00 -14.14
CA GLU A 201 -1.77 -13.73 -14.81
C GLU A 201 -0.66 -12.69 -14.59
N ILE A 202 -0.10 -12.62 -13.37
CA ILE A 202 1.04 -11.76 -13.06
C ILE A 202 2.25 -12.15 -13.93
N VAL A 203 2.58 -13.45 -14.03
CA VAL A 203 3.72 -13.93 -14.82
C VAL A 203 3.47 -13.71 -16.31
N ASN A 204 2.27 -14.00 -16.83
CA ASN A 204 1.91 -13.79 -18.23
C ASN A 204 2.00 -12.31 -18.63
N SER A 205 1.64 -11.40 -17.72
CA SER A 205 1.72 -9.95 -17.96
C SER A 205 3.15 -9.42 -18.02
N TYR A 206 4.10 -10.14 -17.43
CA TYR A 206 5.53 -9.82 -17.50
C TYR A 206 6.22 -10.39 -18.76
N ALA A 207 5.74 -11.53 -19.31
CA ALA A 207 6.34 -12.23 -20.44
C ALA A 207 6.08 -11.54 -21.78
#